data_753adc664dfd2de964e095e49d10cbbc
#
_entry.id   753adc664dfd2de964e095e49d10cbbc
#
_cell.length_a   1.000
_cell.length_b   1.000
_cell.length_c   1.000
_cell.angle_alpha   90.00
_cell.angle_beta   90.00
_cell.angle_gamma   90.00
#
_symmetry.space_group_name_H-M   'P 1'
#
loop_
_entity.id
_entity.type
_entity.pdbx_description
1 polymer ?
#
loop_
_entity_poly.entity_id
_entity_poly.type
_entity_poly.pdbx_seq_one_letter_code
_entity_poly.pdbx_strand_id
1 'polypeptide(L)'
;MKAHHCSLGRGRATVGALTVLTALLLAACGGSGGGSTGSGPAASTAAGPVTPSSVATITVRSPAFAAGAAIPVRFSCRGSNTPIPLTWTGVPAGAAGVALIMDDPDAPSGTFTHWVVFNLPATSRGIVNGRLPAGAAQAQNGRGQASYTGPCPPSGTHHYRFTVYAEPEQLSLQAGAPLTAALAAIKASPLSSGRLTGLFASG
;
A
#
# COMPACT_ATOMS: atom_id res chain seq x y z
N MET A 1 -22.96 50.69 6.54
CA MET A 1 -22.58 50.94 7.94
C MET A 1 -23.21 49.89 8.83
N LYS A 2 -22.46 48.88 9.30
CA LYS A 2 -22.65 48.15 10.57
C LYS A 2 -21.48 47.17 10.67
N ALA A 3 -20.54 47.53 11.53
CA ALA A 3 -19.45 46.67 11.96
C ALA A 3 -19.93 45.72 13.04
N HIS A 4 -19.51 44.46 13.02
CA HIS A 4 -19.59 43.57 14.17
C HIS A 4 -18.27 42.89 14.46
N HIS A 5 -17.92 43.02 15.66
CA HIS A 5 -16.74 42.77 16.45
C HIS A 5 -16.13 41.39 16.36
N CYS A 6 -14.81 41.40 16.40
CA CYS A 6 -13.85 40.35 16.74
C CYS A 6 -14.06 39.84 18.18
N SER A 7 -14.07 38.54 18.40
CA SER A 7 -13.94 37.94 19.73
C SER A 7 -12.77 36.94 19.73
N LEU A 8 -11.69 37.34 20.41
CA LEU A 8 -10.55 36.49 20.74
C LEU A 8 -10.89 35.62 21.96
N GLY A 9 -10.96 34.32 21.77
CA GLY A 9 -11.02 33.32 22.85
C GLY A 9 -9.62 32.83 23.21
N ARG A 10 -9.07 33.29 24.34
CA ARG A 10 -7.84 32.76 24.94
C ARG A 10 -8.18 31.47 25.70
N GLY A 11 -7.68 30.31 25.26
CA GLY A 11 -7.68 29.05 26.01
C GLY A 11 -6.35 28.84 26.71
N ARG A 12 -6.43 28.65 28.03
CA ARG A 12 -5.30 28.49 28.95
C ARG A 12 -4.67 27.10 28.83
N ALA A 13 -3.36 27.05 28.78
CA ALA A 13 -2.56 25.83 28.95
C ALA A 13 -2.51 25.43 30.43
N THR A 14 -2.82 24.18 30.74
CA THR A 14 -2.57 23.55 32.03
C THR A 14 -1.39 22.60 31.93
N VAL A 15 -0.34 22.91 32.66
CA VAL A 15 0.85 22.09 32.83
C VAL A 15 0.56 21.12 33.98
N GLY A 16 0.57 19.83 33.72
CA GLY A 16 0.50 18.76 34.72
C GLY A 16 1.87 18.18 35.00
N ALA A 17 2.36 18.33 36.23
CA ALA A 17 3.62 17.81 36.72
C ALA A 17 3.56 16.27 36.94
N LEU A 18 4.61 15.59 36.48
CA LEU A 18 4.80 14.16 36.58
C LEU A 18 5.69 13.85 37.81
N THR A 19 5.17 13.10 38.78
CA THR A 19 5.91 12.62 39.93
C THR A 19 6.51 11.25 39.61
N VAL A 20 7.83 11.14 39.76
CA VAL A 20 8.62 9.91 39.69
C VAL A 20 8.58 9.21 41.06
N LEU A 21 8.21 7.95 41.07
CA LEU A 21 8.36 7.09 42.28
C LEU A 21 9.28 5.92 41.94
N THR A 22 10.50 5.99 42.49
CA THR A 22 11.51 4.95 42.51
C THR A 22 11.22 4.03 43.71
N ALA A 23 11.10 2.72 43.49
CA ALA A 23 11.13 1.72 44.56
C ALA A 23 12.20 0.69 44.25
N LEU A 24 13.23 0.73 45.11
CA LEU A 24 14.33 -0.22 45.19
C LEU A 24 13.96 -1.27 46.25
N LEU A 25 14.01 -2.56 45.95
CA LEU A 25 13.99 -3.62 46.94
C LEU A 25 15.01 -4.71 46.60
N LEU A 26 16.06 -4.76 47.41
CA LEU A 26 16.99 -5.87 47.57
C LEU A 26 16.41 -6.91 48.56
N ALA A 27 16.64 -8.18 48.31
CA ALA A 27 16.86 -9.25 49.30
C ALA A 27 17.16 -10.55 48.52
N ALA A 28 18.27 -11.11 48.61
CA ALA A 28 19.07 -11.81 49.62
C ALA A 28 18.82 -13.33 49.61
N CYS A 29 19.92 -14.02 49.21
CA CYS A 29 20.52 -15.25 49.72
C CYS A 29 19.67 -16.44 50.17
N GLY A 30 20.08 -17.61 49.67
CA GLY A 30 20.42 -18.75 50.53
C GLY A 30 19.65 -20.02 50.26
N GLY A 31 20.36 -21.11 49.92
CA GLY A 31 19.84 -22.46 49.99
C GLY A 31 20.61 -23.49 49.16
N SER A 32 21.71 -23.99 49.74
CA SER A 32 22.38 -25.22 49.26
C SER A 32 21.54 -26.45 49.59
N GLY A 33 21.49 -27.45 48.74
CA GLY A 33 21.00 -28.77 49.14
C GLY A 33 20.78 -29.75 47.99
N GLY A 34 21.71 -30.70 47.85
CA GLY A 34 21.43 -32.11 47.64
C GLY A 34 21.04 -32.62 46.25
N GLY A 35 21.94 -33.40 45.72
CA GLY A 35 21.87 -34.12 44.48
C GLY A 35 20.72 -35.12 44.34
N SER A 36 20.39 -35.37 43.08
CA SER A 36 19.92 -36.69 42.63
C SER A 36 20.20 -36.82 41.15
N THR A 37 21.02 -37.78 40.83
CA THR A 37 21.28 -38.29 39.50
C THR A 37 20.02 -38.95 38.94
N GLY A 38 19.41 -38.34 37.94
CA GLY A 38 18.34 -38.94 37.16
C GLY A 38 18.62 -38.70 35.68
N SER A 39 19.34 -39.66 35.05
CA SER A 39 19.49 -39.70 33.61
C SER A 39 18.19 -40.14 32.97
N GLY A 40 17.36 -39.14 32.56
CA GLY A 40 16.23 -39.37 31.68
C GLY A 40 16.68 -39.11 30.22
N PRO A 41 16.24 -39.92 29.23
CA PRO A 41 16.57 -39.68 27.86
C PRO A 41 15.96 -38.37 27.37
N ALA A 42 16.79 -37.44 26.98
CA ALA A 42 16.34 -36.20 26.32
C ALA A 42 15.61 -36.59 25.00
N ALA A 43 14.30 -36.41 25.03
CA ALA A 43 13.52 -36.46 23.79
C ALA A 43 13.97 -35.32 22.88
N SER A 44 14.82 -35.64 21.93
CA SER A 44 15.21 -34.77 20.84
C SER A 44 13.98 -34.53 20.00
N THR A 45 13.27 -33.44 20.24
CA THR A 45 12.19 -32.97 19.36
C THR A 45 12.88 -32.56 18.06
N ALA A 46 12.90 -33.45 17.08
CA ALA A 46 13.33 -33.12 15.74
C ALA A 46 12.44 -31.99 15.21
N ALA A 47 13.01 -30.78 15.10
CA ALA A 47 12.37 -29.71 14.35
C ALA A 47 12.17 -30.22 12.93
N GLY A 48 10.94 -30.41 12.52
CA GLY A 48 10.59 -30.78 11.15
C GLY A 48 11.17 -29.75 10.17
N PRO A 49 11.44 -30.15 8.92
CA PRO A 49 11.97 -29.25 7.91
C PRO A 49 11.02 -28.05 7.77
N VAL A 50 11.51 -26.86 8.13
CA VAL A 50 10.85 -25.59 7.80
C VAL A 50 10.95 -25.43 6.29
N THR A 51 9.90 -25.81 5.57
CA THR A 51 9.76 -25.44 4.16
C THR A 51 9.84 -23.94 4.07
N PRO A 52 10.74 -23.37 3.22
CA PRO A 52 10.79 -21.94 3.02
C PRO A 52 9.41 -21.49 2.53
N SER A 53 8.76 -20.64 3.29
CA SER A 53 7.51 -20.03 2.88
C SER A 53 7.83 -19.20 1.64
N SER A 54 7.41 -19.67 0.47
CA SER A 54 7.56 -18.89 -0.76
C SER A 54 6.80 -17.59 -0.56
N VAL A 55 7.50 -16.47 -0.63
CA VAL A 55 6.87 -15.14 -0.59
C VAL A 55 5.83 -15.13 -1.71
N ALA A 56 4.57 -15.08 -1.34
CA ALA A 56 3.48 -15.07 -2.31
C ALA A 56 3.63 -13.84 -3.21
N THR A 57 3.91 -14.07 -4.50
CA THR A 57 4.05 -12.98 -5.48
C THR A 57 2.70 -12.71 -6.11
N ILE A 58 2.28 -11.45 -6.10
CA ILE A 58 1.04 -11.05 -6.77
C ILE A 58 1.25 -11.12 -8.28
N THR A 59 0.37 -11.85 -8.97
CA THR A 59 0.34 -11.86 -10.43
C THR A 59 -0.75 -10.91 -10.92
N VAL A 60 -0.36 -9.87 -11.67
CA VAL A 60 -1.27 -8.86 -12.24
C VAL A 60 -1.46 -9.11 -13.73
N ARG A 61 -2.70 -9.05 -14.21
CA ARG A 61 -3.09 -9.25 -15.60
C ARG A 61 -4.13 -8.22 -16.03
N SER A 62 -4.27 -8.03 -17.34
CA SER A 62 -5.40 -7.30 -17.94
C SER A 62 -6.09 -8.18 -18.99
N PRO A 63 -7.43 -8.21 -19.05
CA PRO A 63 -8.12 -8.82 -20.17
C PRO A 63 -8.02 -7.98 -21.47
N ALA A 64 -7.49 -6.75 -21.37
CA ALA A 64 -7.41 -5.83 -22.49
C ALA A 64 -6.10 -5.92 -23.28
N PHE A 65 -5.01 -6.35 -22.63
CA PHE A 65 -3.69 -6.49 -23.27
C PHE A 65 -2.80 -7.46 -22.48
N ALA A 66 -1.84 -8.10 -23.16
CA ALA A 66 -0.83 -8.96 -22.53
C ALA A 66 0.35 -8.12 -21.98
N ALA A 67 1.15 -8.70 -21.10
CA ALA A 67 2.38 -8.07 -20.60
C ALA A 67 3.31 -7.68 -21.77
N GLY A 68 3.78 -6.43 -21.77
CA GLY A 68 4.61 -5.87 -22.83
C GLY A 68 3.88 -5.53 -24.13
N ALA A 69 2.57 -5.79 -24.23
CA ALA A 69 1.78 -5.45 -25.42
C ALA A 69 1.20 -4.03 -25.36
N ALA A 70 0.71 -3.56 -26.53
CA ALA A 70 0.12 -2.25 -26.65
C ALA A 70 -1.21 -2.14 -25.88
N ILE A 71 -1.36 -1.05 -25.15
CA ILE A 71 -2.60 -0.66 -24.48
C ILE A 71 -3.58 -0.13 -25.54
N PRO A 72 -4.82 -0.65 -25.61
CA PRO A 72 -5.81 -0.17 -26.57
C PRO A 72 -6.15 1.31 -26.38
N VAL A 73 -6.31 2.03 -27.49
CA VAL A 73 -6.53 3.48 -27.55
C VAL A 73 -7.69 3.97 -26.67
N ARG A 74 -8.75 3.17 -26.52
CA ARG A 74 -9.90 3.54 -25.66
C ARG A 74 -9.55 3.85 -24.21
N PHE A 75 -8.42 3.38 -23.71
CA PHE A 75 -7.94 3.62 -22.35
C PHE A 75 -7.01 4.83 -22.23
N SER A 76 -6.73 5.51 -23.31
CA SER A 76 -5.78 6.62 -23.41
C SER A 76 -6.47 7.97 -23.58
N CYS A 77 -5.70 9.07 -23.53
CA CYS A 77 -6.18 10.42 -23.79
C CYS A 77 -6.71 10.61 -25.22
N ARG A 78 -6.38 9.70 -26.15
CA ARG A 78 -6.86 9.70 -27.54
C ARG A 78 -8.15 8.89 -27.74
N GLY A 79 -8.64 8.27 -26.68
CA GLY A 79 -9.90 7.50 -26.67
C GLY A 79 -10.85 8.00 -25.61
N SER A 80 -11.67 7.11 -25.10
CA SER A 80 -12.64 7.43 -24.04
C SER A 80 -12.02 7.64 -22.66
N ASN A 81 -10.71 7.46 -22.52
CA ASN A 81 -9.98 7.65 -21.26
C ASN A 81 -10.58 6.87 -20.07
N THR A 82 -11.12 5.69 -20.36
CA THR A 82 -11.71 4.83 -19.32
C THR A 82 -10.64 4.03 -18.59
N PRO A 83 -10.81 3.75 -17.29
CA PRO A 83 -9.85 2.93 -16.54
C PRO A 83 -9.66 1.56 -17.15
N ILE A 84 -8.39 1.13 -17.19
CA ILE A 84 -8.00 -0.19 -17.69
C ILE A 84 -8.53 -1.27 -16.73
N PRO A 85 -9.22 -2.32 -17.24
CA PRO A 85 -9.60 -3.44 -16.41
C PRO A 85 -8.37 -4.26 -16.01
N LEU A 86 -8.25 -4.56 -14.74
CA LEU A 86 -7.15 -5.32 -14.15
C LEU A 86 -7.68 -6.48 -13.31
N THR A 87 -6.95 -7.58 -13.30
CA THR A 87 -7.18 -8.70 -12.40
C THR A 87 -5.87 -9.10 -11.72
N TRP A 88 -5.96 -9.68 -10.54
CA TRP A 88 -4.79 -10.18 -9.82
C TRP A 88 -5.10 -11.40 -8.96
N THR A 89 -4.05 -12.17 -8.69
CA THR A 89 -4.05 -13.33 -7.81
C THR A 89 -2.80 -13.29 -6.92
N GLY A 90 -2.74 -14.14 -5.90
CA GLY A 90 -1.57 -14.27 -5.04
C GLY A 90 -1.48 -13.18 -3.94
N VAL A 91 -2.59 -12.51 -3.60
CA VAL A 91 -2.64 -11.65 -2.41
C VAL A 91 -2.46 -12.52 -1.17
N PRO A 92 -1.46 -12.25 -0.30
CA PRO A 92 -1.20 -13.02 0.91
C PRO A 92 -2.40 -13.02 1.87
N ALA A 93 -2.61 -14.12 2.58
CA ALA A 93 -3.71 -14.25 3.55
C ALA A 93 -3.63 -13.23 4.70
N GLY A 94 -2.43 -12.73 5.03
CA GLY A 94 -2.24 -11.69 6.05
C GLY A 94 -2.50 -10.26 5.57
N ALA A 95 -2.89 -10.05 4.31
CA ALA A 95 -3.21 -8.72 3.82
C ALA A 95 -4.55 -8.24 4.38
N ALA A 96 -4.59 -7.01 4.88
CA ALA A 96 -5.81 -6.31 5.28
C ALA A 96 -6.40 -5.48 4.14
N GLY A 97 -5.60 -5.13 3.13
CA GLY A 97 -6.01 -4.35 1.99
C GLY A 97 -5.12 -4.54 0.77
N VAL A 98 -5.55 -3.95 -0.34
CA VAL A 98 -4.78 -3.90 -1.59
C VAL A 98 -4.73 -2.46 -2.08
N ALA A 99 -3.59 -2.06 -2.64
CA ALA A 99 -3.42 -0.79 -3.33
C ALA A 99 -2.95 -1.01 -4.77
N LEU A 100 -3.25 -0.07 -5.66
CA LEU A 100 -2.83 -0.04 -7.05
C LEU A 100 -2.18 1.31 -7.36
N ILE A 101 -1.02 1.26 -8.00
CA ILE A 101 -0.37 2.44 -8.60
C ILE A 101 -0.19 2.16 -10.09
N MET A 102 -0.67 3.08 -10.93
CA MET A 102 -0.32 3.15 -12.35
C MET A 102 0.64 4.31 -12.55
N ASP A 103 1.82 4.04 -13.09
CA ASP A 103 2.82 5.05 -13.37
C ASP A 103 3.50 4.86 -14.73
N ASP A 104 4.10 5.95 -15.23
CA ASP A 104 4.88 6.04 -16.46
C ASP A 104 6.31 6.50 -16.09
N PRO A 105 7.31 5.61 -16.14
CA PRO A 105 8.70 5.96 -15.84
C PRO A 105 9.40 6.74 -16.97
N ASP A 106 8.84 6.73 -18.17
CA ASP A 106 9.44 7.34 -19.36
C ASP A 106 8.99 8.79 -19.59
N ALA A 107 8.14 9.32 -18.68
CA ALA A 107 7.68 10.70 -18.78
C ALA A 107 8.85 11.70 -18.67
N PRO A 108 8.86 12.79 -19.49
CA PRO A 108 10.04 13.68 -19.64
C PRO A 108 10.55 14.33 -18.35
N SER A 109 9.66 14.54 -17.37
CA SER A 109 10.01 15.17 -16.08
C SER A 109 10.20 14.15 -14.94
N GLY A 110 10.48 12.89 -15.26
CA GLY A 110 10.55 11.79 -14.31
C GLY A 110 9.22 11.02 -14.23
N THR A 111 9.16 10.02 -13.36
CA THR A 111 8.00 9.15 -13.28
C THR A 111 6.70 9.92 -13.03
N PHE A 112 5.75 9.81 -13.96
CA PHE A 112 4.42 10.39 -13.82
C PHE A 112 3.43 9.35 -13.29
N THR A 113 2.68 9.69 -12.24
CA THR A 113 1.66 8.80 -11.68
C THR A 113 0.30 9.08 -12.32
N HIS A 114 -0.26 8.06 -12.96
CA HIS A 114 -1.51 8.12 -13.70
C HIS A 114 -2.75 7.81 -12.86
N TRP A 115 -2.62 6.89 -11.89
CA TRP A 115 -3.74 6.43 -11.08
C TRP A 115 -3.25 5.83 -9.77
N VAL A 116 -3.92 6.16 -8.67
CA VAL A 116 -3.67 5.59 -7.35
C VAL A 116 -4.99 5.19 -6.73
N VAL A 117 -5.13 3.91 -6.39
CA VAL A 117 -6.28 3.36 -5.65
C VAL A 117 -5.75 2.67 -4.41
N PHE A 118 -6.42 2.86 -3.30
CA PHE A 118 -6.02 2.26 -2.03
C PHE A 118 -7.24 1.75 -1.25
N ASN A 119 -6.98 0.94 -0.22
CA ASN A 119 -8.00 0.31 0.62
C ASN A 119 -9.01 -0.55 -0.18
N LEU A 120 -8.56 -1.13 -1.31
CA LEU A 120 -9.30 -2.22 -1.93
C LEU A 120 -9.38 -3.38 -0.93
N PRO A 121 -10.53 -4.05 -0.75
CA PRO A 121 -10.62 -5.24 0.10
C PRO A 121 -9.56 -6.29 -0.27
N ALA A 122 -8.93 -6.93 0.70
CA ALA A 122 -7.92 -7.98 0.46
C ALA A 122 -8.46 -9.16 -0.37
N THR A 123 -9.77 -9.36 -0.34
CA THR A 123 -10.48 -10.36 -1.15
C THR A 123 -10.71 -9.94 -2.60
N SER A 124 -10.43 -8.68 -2.95
CA SER A 124 -10.57 -8.18 -4.32
C SER A 124 -9.67 -8.94 -5.28
N ARG A 125 -10.20 -9.23 -6.47
CA ARG A 125 -9.48 -9.93 -7.54
C ARG A 125 -9.28 -9.05 -8.78
N GLY A 126 -9.63 -7.76 -8.70
CA GLY A 126 -9.47 -6.84 -9.81
C GLY A 126 -10.30 -5.57 -9.70
N ILE A 127 -10.12 -4.70 -10.68
CA ILE A 127 -10.96 -3.55 -10.96
C ILE A 127 -11.53 -3.75 -12.37
N VAL A 128 -12.85 -3.84 -12.48
CA VAL A 128 -13.53 -4.06 -13.75
C VAL A 128 -14.36 -2.82 -14.08
N ASN A 129 -14.26 -2.33 -15.32
CA ASN A 129 -15.00 -1.16 -15.82
C ASN A 129 -14.83 0.10 -14.93
N GLY A 130 -13.67 0.27 -14.30
CA GLY A 130 -13.36 1.40 -13.44
C GLY A 130 -14.16 1.49 -12.13
N ARG A 131 -15.01 0.49 -11.84
CA ARG A 131 -15.79 0.47 -10.59
C ARG A 131 -14.91 0.02 -9.44
N LEU A 132 -14.82 0.85 -8.43
CA LEU A 132 -14.11 0.52 -7.20
C LEU A 132 -15.07 -0.17 -6.22
N PRO A 133 -14.60 -1.23 -5.52
CA PRO A 133 -15.36 -1.84 -4.43
C PRO A 133 -15.64 -0.84 -3.30
N ALA A 134 -16.65 -1.12 -2.47
CA ALA A 134 -16.92 -0.36 -1.26
C ALA A 134 -15.68 -0.33 -0.35
N GLY A 135 -15.41 0.82 0.24
CA GLY A 135 -14.23 1.06 1.09
C GLY A 135 -12.97 1.49 0.33
N ALA A 136 -12.86 1.19 -0.96
CA ALA A 136 -11.74 1.66 -1.77
C ALA A 136 -11.85 3.15 -2.08
N ALA A 137 -10.71 3.83 -2.11
CA ALA A 137 -10.61 5.25 -2.43
C ALA A 137 -9.49 5.54 -3.43
N GLN A 138 -9.50 6.73 -4.00
CA GLN A 138 -8.46 7.22 -4.89
C GLN A 138 -7.69 8.36 -4.24
N ALA A 139 -6.38 8.39 -4.44
CA ALA A 139 -5.54 9.54 -4.15
C ALA A 139 -5.35 10.40 -5.40
N GLN A 140 -4.77 11.58 -5.23
CA GLN A 140 -4.39 12.43 -6.35
C GLN A 140 -3.34 11.74 -7.22
N ASN A 141 -3.47 11.92 -8.52
CA ASN A 141 -2.50 11.54 -9.54
C ASN A 141 -1.50 12.70 -9.79
N GLY A 142 -0.61 12.55 -10.77
CA GLY A 142 0.36 13.57 -11.15
C GLY A 142 -0.23 14.89 -11.66
N ARG A 143 -1.55 14.96 -11.90
CA ARG A 143 -2.30 16.17 -12.23
C ARG A 143 -3.03 16.79 -11.03
N GLY A 144 -2.87 16.22 -9.82
CA GLY A 144 -3.60 16.64 -8.63
C GLY A 144 -5.06 16.20 -8.58
N GLN A 145 -5.46 15.20 -9.39
CA GLN A 145 -6.84 14.72 -9.50
C GLN A 145 -6.96 13.32 -8.91
N ALA A 146 -7.95 13.08 -8.06
CA ALA A 146 -8.26 11.76 -7.51
C ALA A 146 -9.04 10.91 -8.53
N SER A 147 -8.44 10.64 -9.68
CA SER A 147 -9.05 9.94 -10.80
C SER A 147 -8.00 9.25 -11.66
N TYR A 148 -8.46 8.36 -12.54
CA TYR A 148 -7.66 7.79 -13.61
C TYR A 148 -7.30 8.86 -14.65
N THR A 149 -6.04 8.84 -15.11
CA THR A 149 -5.56 9.56 -16.29
C THR A 149 -4.88 8.55 -17.20
N GLY A 150 -5.37 8.37 -18.40
CA GLY A 150 -4.86 7.38 -19.35
C GLY A 150 -3.51 7.75 -19.95
N PRO A 151 -2.85 6.78 -20.60
CA PRO A 151 -1.64 6.99 -21.37
C PRO A 151 -1.76 8.17 -22.35
N CYS A 152 -0.75 9.06 -22.34
CA CYS A 152 -0.72 10.22 -23.20
C CYS A 152 0.74 10.69 -23.43
N PRO A 153 1.60 9.84 -24.03
CA PRO A 153 2.99 10.19 -24.23
C PRO A 153 3.12 11.32 -25.25
N PRO A 154 3.98 12.34 -25.00
CA PRO A 154 4.18 13.45 -25.93
C PRO A 154 4.92 13.02 -27.19
N SER A 155 5.77 11.98 -27.11
CA SER A 155 6.52 11.41 -28.23
C SER A 155 6.94 9.98 -27.91
N GLY A 156 7.23 9.19 -28.94
CA GLY A 156 7.74 7.83 -28.80
C GLY A 156 6.76 6.85 -28.17
N THR A 157 7.30 5.77 -27.60
CA THR A 157 6.54 4.73 -26.92
C THR A 157 6.95 4.69 -25.45
N HIS A 158 5.98 4.82 -24.55
CA HIS A 158 6.19 4.78 -23.10
C HIS A 158 5.69 3.48 -22.51
N HIS A 159 6.29 3.10 -21.36
CA HIS A 159 5.90 1.98 -20.53
C HIS A 159 4.93 2.45 -19.44
N TYR A 160 3.80 1.77 -19.32
CA TYR A 160 2.83 2.02 -18.26
C TYR A 160 2.80 0.85 -17.32
N ARG A 161 3.20 1.07 -16.07
CA ARG A 161 3.33 0.04 -15.04
C ARG A 161 2.11 0.06 -14.13
N PHE A 162 1.48 -1.09 -13.96
CA PHE A 162 0.36 -1.32 -13.05
C PHE A 162 0.87 -2.19 -11.92
N THR A 163 1.20 -1.58 -10.79
CA THR A 163 1.73 -2.30 -9.63
C THR A 163 0.65 -2.42 -8.57
N VAL A 164 0.35 -3.65 -8.17
CA VAL A 164 -0.57 -3.99 -7.09
C VAL A 164 0.24 -4.34 -5.86
N TYR A 165 -0.13 -3.77 -4.72
CA TYR A 165 0.50 -3.96 -3.42
C TYR A 165 -0.48 -4.61 -2.45
N ALA A 166 -0.04 -5.58 -1.67
CA ALA A 166 -0.78 -6.13 -0.55
C ALA A 166 -0.34 -5.44 0.73
N GLU A 167 -1.27 -4.81 1.41
CA GLU A 167 -1.00 -4.02 2.60
C GLU A 167 -1.29 -4.82 3.88
N PRO A 168 -0.41 -4.77 4.91
CA PRO A 168 -0.63 -5.46 6.18
C PRO A 168 -1.80 -4.87 7.00
N GLU A 169 -2.16 -3.63 6.72
CA GLU A 169 -3.24 -2.89 7.37
C GLU A 169 -3.94 -1.95 6.39
N GLN A 170 -5.12 -1.46 6.76
CA GLN A 170 -5.81 -0.42 6.01
C GLN A 170 -5.03 0.89 6.13
N LEU A 171 -4.81 1.58 5.01
CA LEU A 171 -4.09 2.84 4.99
C LEU A 171 -4.95 3.97 5.58
N SER A 172 -4.39 4.71 6.54
CA SER A 172 -5.04 5.85 7.18
C SER A 172 -5.00 7.10 6.27
N LEU A 173 -5.59 6.98 5.07
CA LEU A 173 -5.65 8.02 4.06
C LEU A 173 -7.10 8.39 3.76
N GLN A 174 -7.35 9.68 3.53
CA GLN A 174 -8.65 10.16 3.05
C GLN A 174 -8.74 10.07 1.52
N ALA A 175 -9.94 9.92 0.99
CA ALA A 175 -10.19 10.06 -0.45
C ALA A 175 -9.67 11.42 -0.95
N GLY A 176 -8.95 11.43 -2.07
CA GLY A 176 -8.28 12.62 -2.58
C GLY A 176 -6.97 12.98 -1.88
N ALA A 177 -6.40 12.09 -1.06
CA ALA A 177 -5.11 12.30 -0.40
C ALA A 177 -4.03 12.79 -1.38
N PRO A 178 -3.11 13.67 -0.95
CA PRO A 178 -2.00 14.12 -1.78
C PRO A 178 -1.17 12.94 -2.31
N LEU A 179 -0.72 13.03 -3.57
CA LEU A 179 0.03 11.97 -4.25
C LEU A 179 1.23 11.48 -3.44
N THR A 180 2.04 12.42 -2.94
CA THR A 180 3.26 12.10 -2.17
C THR A 180 2.96 11.29 -0.92
N ALA A 181 1.90 11.66 -0.19
CA ALA A 181 1.46 10.94 1.01
C ALA A 181 0.97 9.52 0.67
N ALA A 182 0.19 9.39 -0.41
CA ALA A 182 -0.32 8.09 -0.85
C ALA A 182 0.81 7.16 -1.31
N LEU A 183 1.75 7.65 -2.11
CA LEU A 183 2.90 6.86 -2.56
C LEU A 183 3.79 6.44 -1.39
N ALA A 184 4.01 7.31 -0.41
CA ALA A 184 4.79 7.00 0.79
C ALA A 184 4.11 5.90 1.61
N ALA A 185 2.81 6.03 1.88
CA ALA A 185 2.06 5.05 2.65
C ALA A 185 2.02 3.67 1.98
N ILE A 186 1.69 3.60 0.67
CA ILE A 186 1.60 2.34 -0.09
C ILE A 186 2.96 1.63 -0.19
N LYS A 187 4.06 2.37 -0.30
CA LYS A 187 5.40 1.79 -0.49
C LYS A 187 6.16 1.55 0.82
N ALA A 188 5.61 1.91 1.97
CA ALA A 188 6.30 1.85 3.25
C ALA A 188 6.69 0.40 3.62
N SER A 189 5.73 -0.52 3.62
CA SER A 189 5.96 -1.89 4.09
C SER A 189 4.95 -2.89 3.53
N PRO A 190 4.75 -2.99 2.21
CA PRO A 190 3.81 -3.95 1.66
C PRO A 190 4.28 -5.39 1.90
N LEU A 191 3.35 -6.29 2.18
CA LEU A 191 3.62 -7.73 2.35
C LEU A 191 4.10 -8.38 1.06
N SER A 192 3.62 -7.90 -0.07
CA SER A 192 3.94 -8.40 -1.40
C SER A 192 3.52 -7.38 -2.46
N SER A 193 4.08 -7.51 -3.64
CA SER A 193 3.63 -6.74 -4.80
C SER A 193 3.75 -7.54 -6.08
N GLY A 194 3.04 -7.09 -7.12
CA GLY A 194 3.14 -7.63 -8.47
C GLY A 194 2.90 -6.54 -9.50
N ARG A 195 3.41 -6.73 -10.72
CA ARG A 195 3.35 -5.70 -11.77
C ARG A 195 2.97 -6.27 -13.12
N LEU A 196 2.13 -5.54 -13.82
CA LEU A 196 1.91 -5.66 -15.25
C LEU A 196 2.46 -4.40 -15.94
N THR A 197 3.10 -4.56 -17.09
CA THR A 197 3.54 -3.41 -17.91
C THR A 197 2.88 -3.51 -19.29
N GLY A 198 2.33 -2.39 -19.77
CA GLY A 198 1.82 -2.22 -21.13
C GLY A 198 2.53 -1.07 -21.81
N LEU A 199 2.43 -1.00 -23.14
CA LEU A 199 3.05 0.00 -23.98
C LEU A 199 2.00 0.92 -24.60
N PHE A 200 2.31 2.19 -24.77
CA PHE A 200 1.48 3.10 -25.54
C PHE A 200 2.35 4.11 -26.27
N ALA A 201 2.12 4.25 -27.58
CA ALA A 201 2.86 5.18 -28.42
C ALA A 201 2.12 6.51 -28.57
N SER A 202 2.88 7.59 -28.76
CA SER A 202 2.35 8.85 -29.31
C SER A 202 1.72 8.58 -30.68
N GLY A 203 0.69 9.31 -31.04
CA GLY A 203 0.04 9.23 -32.36
C GLY A 203 0.70 10.11 -33.39
#